data_bc5616f4f959739dd530bdfe104e1d8a
#
_entry.id   bc5616f4f959739dd530bdfe104e1d8a
#
_cell.length_a   1.000
_cell.length_b   1.000
_cell.length_c   1.000
_cell.angle_alpha   90.00
_cell.angle_beta   90.00
_cell.angle_gamma   90.00
#
_symmetry.space_group_name_H-M   'P 1'
#
loop_
_entity.id
_entity.type
_entity.pdbx_description
1 polymer ?
#
loop_
_entity_poly.entity_id
_entity_poly.type
_entity_poly.pdbx_seq_one_letter_code
_entity_poly.pdbx_strand_id
1 'polypeptide(L)'
;MKKINVWMMAAAAAACVTMNSCNQGGVSADATLGSQNDSLSYAVGVNVGNNIKASLATFPGDDSLKMDLVIKGILAVLKDTSALKMTSDNANAYLNAYVMKVQQSQAEAELKVGQDFL
;
A
#
# COMPACT_ATOMS: atom_id res chain seq x y z
N MET A 1 34.11 -28.62 -13.67
CA MET A 1 32.69 -28.84 -13.96
C MET A 1 31.85 -28.72 -12.72
N LYS A 2 32.16 -29.51 -11.75
CA LYS A 2 31.36 -29.51 -10.52
C LYS A 2 31.44 -28.18 -9.77
N LYS A 3 32.54 -27.50 -9.92
CA LYS A 3 32.72 -26.19 -9.29
C LYS A 3 31.70 -25.19 -9.78
N ILE A 4 31.32 -25.27 -11.04
CA ILE A 4 30.38 -24.36 -11.64
C ILE A 4 29.00 -24.50 -10.98
N ASN A 5 28.67 -25.73 -10.69
CA ASN A 5 27.35 -25.98 -10.04
C ASN A 5 27.28 -25.37 -8.66
N VAL A 6 28.39 -25.41 -7.95
CA VAL A 6 28.48 -24.81 -6.63
C VAL A 6 28.30 -23.30 -6.70
N TRP A 7 28.85 -22.72 -7.74
CA TRP A 7 28.71 -21.29 -7.96
C TRP A 7 27.26 -20.89 -8.15
N MET A 8 26.53 -21.66 -8.92
CA MET A 8 25.12 -21.36 -9.16
C MET A 8 24.30 -21.44 -7.89
N MET A 9 24.64 -22.36 -7.03
CA MET A 9 23.95 -22.47 -5.75
C MET A 9 24.20 -21.28 -4.87
N ALA A 10 25.43 -20.78 -4.89
CA ALA A 10 25.75 -19.59 -4.12
C ALA A 10 24.95 -18.39 -4.61
N ALA A 11 24.80 -18.28 -5.91
CA ALA A 11 24.03 -17.18 -6.48
C ALA A 11 22.57 -17.25 -6.05
N ALA A 12 22.01 -18.45 -6.01
CA ALA A 12 20.65 -18.64 -5.58
C ALA A 12 20.47 -18.24 -4.12
N ALA A 13 21.45 -18.56 -3.30
CA ALA A 13 21.41 -18.18 -1.91
C ALA A 13 21.42 -16.67 -1.74
N ALA A 14 22.20 -15.98 -2.54
CA ALA A 14 22.25 -14.54 -2.51
C ALA A 14 20.89 -13.93 -2.86
N ALA A 15 20.22 -14.52 -3.83
CA ALA A 15 18.90 -14.06 -4.21
C ALA A 15 17.90 -14.19 -3.06
N CYS A 16 18.02 -15.26 -2.31
CA CYS A 16 17.15 -15.45 -1.15
C CYS A 16 17.37 -14.39 -0.08
N VAL A 17 18.62 -14.01 0.11
CA VAL A 17 18.92 -12.97 1.08
C VAL A 17 18.28 -11.65 0.68
N THR A 18 18.30 -11.38 -0.62
CA THR A 18 17.70 -10.15 -1.11
C THR A 18 16.22 -10.10 -0.81
N MET A 19 15.55 -11.22 -0.93
CA MET A 19 14.13 -11.27 -0.63
C MET A 19 13.84 -11.03 0.84
N ASN A 20 14.73 -11.47 1.69
CA ASN A 20 14.55 -11.24 3.12
C ASN A 20 14.58 -9.76 3.47
N SER A 21 15.44 -9.01 2.83
CA SER A 21 15.47 -7.58 3.11
C SER A 21 14.18 -6.90 2.65
N CYS A 22 13.54 -7.41 1.63
CA CYS A 22 12.25 -6.87 1.20
C CYS A 22 11.18 -7.06 2.25
N ASN A 23 11.24 -8.13 3.02
CA ASN A 23 10.25 -8.43 4.03
C ASN A 23 10.27 -7.44 5.19
N GLN A 24 11.39 -6.82 5.44
CA GLN A 24 11.53 -5.92 6.57
C GLN A 24 11.00 -4.54 6.30
N GLY A 25 11.19 -4.04 5.09
CA GLY A 25 10.86 -2.67 4.77
C GLY A 25 9.63 -2.48 3.90
N GLY A 26 8.98 -3.55 3.50
CA GLY A 26 7.93 -3.46 2.53
C GLY A 26 8.48 -3.38 1.13
N VAL A 27 7.83 -2.64 0.25
CA VAL A 27 8.22 -2.54 -1.16
C VAL A 27 9.23 -1.43 -1.36
N SER A 28 10.34 -1.75 -2.03
CA SER A 28 11.31 -0.74 -2.38
C SER A 28 10.76 0.19 -3.45
N ALA A 29 11.09 1.47 -3.33
CA ALA A 29 10.67 2.47 -4.30
C ALA A 29 11.69 2.65 -5.43
N ASP A 30 12.86 2.02 -5.33
CA ASP A 30 13.88 2.16 -6.36
C ASP A 30 13.50 1.42 -7.62
N ALA A 31 13.79 2.04 -8.77
CA ALA A 31 13.52 1.44 -10.06
C ALA A 31 14.57 1.89 -11.07
N THR A 32 14.86 1.00 -12.02
CA THR A 32 15.73 1.31 -13.14
C THR A 32 14.92 1.33 -14.41
N LEU A 33 15.03 2.41 -15.17
CA LEU A 33 14.26 2.61 -16.38
C LEU A 33 15.17 2.41 -17.59
N GLY A 34 15.17 1.18 -18.11
CA GLY A 34 16.08 0.80 -19.19
C GLY A 34 15.49 0.85 -20.58
N SER A 35 14.17 1.05 -20.70
CA SER A 35 13.50 1.06 -21.99
C SER A 35 12.39 2.09 -21.99
N GLN A 36 11.84 2.35 -23.19
CA GLN A 36 10.71 3.25 -23.31
C GLN A 36 9.49 2.71 -22.57
N ASN A 37 9.26 1.42 -22.63
CA ASN A 37 8.15 0.80 -21.93
C ASN A 37 8.33 0.89 -20.42
N ASP A 38 9.55 0.80 -19.94
CA ASP A 38 9.84 0.97 -18.53
C ASP A 38 9.46 2.38 -18.06
N SER A 39 9.88 3.37 -18.84
CA SER A 39 9.59 4.77 -18.54
C SER A 39 8.10 5.05 -18.59
N LEU A 40 7.41 4.51 -19.58
CA LEU A 40 5.97 4.67 -19.71
C LEU A 40 5.25 4.06 -18.51
N SER A 41 5.64 2.85 -18.15
CA SER A 41 5.03 2.14 -17.02
C SER A 41 5.24 2.89 -15.72
N TYR A 42 6.45 3.37 -15.51
CA TYR A 42 6.78 4.12 -14.31
C TYR A 42 6.00 5.43 -14.25
N ALA A 43 5.88 6.12 -15.38
CA ALA A 43 5.13 7.37 -15.47
C ALA A 43 3.65 7.17 -15.10
N VAL A 44 3.05 6.09 -15.58
CA VAL A 44 1.69 5.74 -15.19
C VAL A 44 1.60 5.56 -13.68
N GLY A 45 2.56 4.84 -13.11
CA GLY A 45 2.61 4.62 -11.67
C GLY A 45 2.72 5.92 -10.88
N VAL A 46 3.58 6.83 -11.33
CA VAL A 46 3.72 8.14 -10.68
C VAL A 46 2.41 8.92 -10.72
N ASN A 47 1.76 8.92 -11.86
CA ASN A 47 0.50 9.63 -12.03
C ASN A 47 -0.58 9.07 -11.12
N VAL A 48 -0.74 7.75 -11.11
CA VAL A 48 -1.70 7.07 -10.25
C VAL A 48 -1.35 7.30 -8.78
N GLY A 49 -0.06 7.22 -8.46
CA GLY A 49 0.40 7.44 -7.09
C GLY A 49 0.09 8.83 -6.57
N ASN A 50 0.23 9.84 -7.41
CA ASN A 50 -0.13 11.20 -7.04
C ASN A 50 -1.62 11.33 -6.75
N ASN A 51 -2.45 10.68 -7.55
CA ASN A 51 -3.89 10.68 -7.31
C ASN A 51 -4.24 9.98 -6.00
N ILE A 52 -3.59 8.86 -5.74
CA ILE A 52 -3.79 8.14 -4.48
C ILE A 52 -3.37 9.00 -3.30
N LYS A 53 -2.21 9.63 -3.42
CA LYS A 53 -1.70 10.49 -2.35
C LYS A 53 -2.68 11.62 -2.03
N ALA A 54 -3.21 12.25 -3.06
CA ALA A 54 -4.20 13.32 -2.88
C ALA A 54 -5.47 12.80 -2.22
N SER A 55 -5.93 11.63 -2.63
CA SER A 55 -7.12 11.01 -2.04
C SER A 55 -6.91 10.65 -0.58
N LEU A 56 -5.73 10.12 -0.26
CA LEU A 56 -5.42 9.75 1.12
C LEU A 56 -5.33 10.96 2.03
N ALA A 57 -4.83 12.08 1.51
CA ALA A 57 -4.71 13.30 2.30
C ALA A 57 -6.06 13.84 2.75
N THR A 58 -7.13 13.55 2.02
CA THR A 58 -8.47 13.99 2.36
C THR A 58 -9.28 12.92 3.07
N PHE A 59 -8.70 11.76 3.27
CA PHE A 59 -9.40 10.65 3.91
C PHE A 59 -9.51 10.91 5.42
N PRO A 60 -10.71 10.73 6.03
CA PRO A 60 -10.84 10.91 7.47
C PRO A 60 -9.96 9.93 8.23
N GLY A 61 -9.10 10.45 9.12
CA GLY A 61 -8.17 9.62 9.87
C GLY A 61 -6.96 9.20 9.06
N ASP A 62 -6.54 10.02 8.10
CA ASP A 62 -5.40 9.73 7.24
C ASP A 62 -4.11 9.49 8.03
N ASP A 63 -3.95 10.10 9.18
CA ASP A 63 -2.78 9.93 10.03
C ASP A 63 -2.71 8.55 10.68
N SER A 64 -3.83 7.82 10.74
CA SER A 64 -3.84 6.47 11.28
C SER A 64 -3.62 5.40 10.21
N LEU A 65 -3.54 5.78 8.94
CA LEU A 65 -3.30 4.83 7.86
C LEU A 65 -1.84 4.39 7.85
N LYS A 66 -1.66 3.09 7.68
CA LYS A 66 -0.32 2.52 7.52
C LYS A 66 -0.02 2.39 6.04
N MET A 67 0.86 3.22 5.55
CA MET A 67 1.15 3.31 4.12
C MET A 67 1.65 1.97 3.56
N ASP A 68 2.44 1.24 4.32
CA ASP A 68 2.93 -0.06 3.86
C ASP A 68 1.79 -1.02 3.55
N LEU A 69 0.74 -1.00 4.36
CA LEU A 69 -0.41 -1.87 4.14
C LEU A 69 -1.27 -1.37 2.98
N VAL A 70 -1.37 -0.06 2.81
CA VAL A 70 -2.06 0.51 1.65
C VAL A 70 -1.37 0.03 0.37
N ILE A 71 -0.05 0.10 0.33
CA ILE A 71 0.73 -0.34 -0.83
C ILE A 71 0.55 -1.83 -1.06
N LYS A 72 0.58 -2.63 -0.01
CA LYS A 72 0.38 -4.08 -0.14
C LYS A 72 -1.00 -4.44 -0.67
N GLY A 73 -2.01 -3.71 -0.25
CA GLY A 73 -3.35 -3.89 -0.79
C GLY A 73 -3.42 -3.60 -2.27
N ILE A 74 -2.80 -2.52 -2.71
CA ILE A 74 -2.73 -2.15 -4.12
C ILE A 74 -1.99 -3.24 -4.92
N LEU A 75 -0.85 -3.70 -4.40
CA LEU A 75 -0.09 -4.75 -5.06
C LEU A 75 -0.89 -6.04 -5.20
N ALA A 76 -1.63 -6.40 -4.19
CA ALA A 76 -2.45 -7.61 -4.25
C ALA A 76 -3.48 -7.52 -5.36
N VAL A 77 -4.14 -6.37 -5.50
CA VAL A 77 -5.11 -6.16 -6.57
C VAL A 77 -4.45 -6.24 -7.94
N LEU A 78 -3.27 -5.65 -8.10
CA LEU A 78 -2.63 -5.53 -9.40
C LEU A 78 -1.88 -6.80 -9.81
N LYS A 79 -1.31 -7.53 -8.87
CA LYS A 79 -0.40 -8.62 -9.19
C LYS A 79 -0.82 -9.98 -8.67
N ASP A 80 -1.51 -10.05 -7.54
CA ASP A 80 -1.81 -11.33 -6.91
C ASP A 80 -3.09 -11.25 -6.09
N THR A 81 -4.21 -11.45 -6.77
CA THR A 81 -5.51 -11.37 -6.11
C THR A 81 -5.70 -12.48 -5.07
N SER A 82 -4.92 -13.55 -5.16
CA SER A 82 -5.01 -14.61 -4.15
C SER A 82 -4.44 -14.18 -2.80
N ALA A 83 -3.64 -13.12 -2.78
CA ALA A 83 -3.08 -12.57 -1.54
C ALA A 83 -4.02 -11.59 -0.85
N LEU A 84 -5.15 -11.26 -1.45
CA LEU A 84 -6.11 -10.34 -0.85
C LEU A 84 -6.62 -10.88 0.49
N LYS A 85 -6.65 -10.01 1.49
CA LYS A 85 -7.18 -10.35 2.81
C LYS A 85 -8.67 -10.08 2.91
N MET A 86 -9.22 -9.33 1.98
CA MET A 86 -10.66 -9.06 1.90
C MET A 86 -11.03 -8.77 0.45
N THR A 87 -12.28 -8.98 0.10
CA THR A 87 -12.77 -8.70 -1.25
C THR A 87 -13.00 -7.19 -1.41
N SER A 88 -13.16 -6.75 -2.67
CA SER A 88 -13.50 -5.36 -2.95
C SER A 88 -14.79 -4.95 -2.25
N ASP A 89 -15.80 -5.81 -2.28
CA ASP A 89 -17.07 -5.50 -1.65
C ASP A 89 -16.92 -5.34 -0.14
N ASN A 90 -16.16 -6.23 0.48
CA ASN A 90 -15.89 -6.15 1.91
C ASN A 90 -15.08 -4.91 2.25
N ALA A 91 -14.10 -4.57 1.41
CA ALA A 91 -13.30 -3.38 1.61
C ALA A 91 -14.16 -2.11 1.53
N ASN A 92 -15.04 -2.05 0.54
CA ASN A 92 -15.95 -0.92 0.41
C ASN A 92 -16.89 -0.80 1.60
N ALA A 93 -17.45 -1.92 2.05
CA ALA A 93 -18.33 -1.94 3.21
C ALA A 93 -17.59 -1.48 4.47
N TYR A 94 -16.36 -1.94 4.63
CA TYR A 94 -15.54 -1.55 5.78
C TYR A 94 -15.25 -0.05 5.76
N LEU A 95 -14.87 0.47 4.59
CA LEU A 95 -14.56 1.90 4.46
C LEU A 95 -15.79 2.76 4.72
N ASN A 96 -16.93 2.37 4.18
CA ASN A 96 -18.17 3.11 4.40
C ASN A 96 -18.54 3.13 5.88
N ALA A 97 -18.43 2.00 6.54
CA ALA A 97 -18.73 1.92 7.98
C ALA A 97 -17.77 2.79 8.79
N TYR A 98 -16.50 2.79 8.41
CA TYR A 98 -15.49 3.60 9.09
C TYR A 98 -15.76 5.09 8.93
N VAL A 99 -16.06 5.53 7.70
CA VAL A 99 -16.34 6.94 7.43
C VAL A 99 -17.58 7.39 8.20
N MET A 100 -18.63 6.57 8.20
CA MET A 100 -19.84 6.89 8.95
C MET A 100 -19.56 7.00 10.45
N LYS A 101 -18.75 6.11 10.97
CA LYS A 101 -18.38 6.13 12.39
C LYS A 101 -17.61 7.40 12.74
N VAL A 102 -16.67 7.80 11.91
CA VAL A 102 -15.90 9.03 12.12
C VAL A 102 -16.82 10.24 12.08
N GLN A 103 -17.71 10.31 11.10
CA GLN A 103 -18.66 11.41 10.99
C GLN A 103 -19.58 11.49 12.20
N GLN A 104 -20.04 10.36 12.68
CA GLN A 104 -20.87 10.31 13.87
C GLN A 104 -20.11 10.80 15.10
N SER A 105 -18.86 10.38 15.26
CA SER A 105 -18.03 10.84 16.36
C SER A 105 -17.82 12.34 16.33
N GLN A 106 -17.60 12.89 15.14
CA GLN A 106 -17.42 14.33 14.97
C GLN A 106 -18.71 15.09 15.31
N ALA A 107 -19.84 14.58 14.85
CA ALA A 107 -21.12 15.21 15.15
C ALA A 107 -21.42 15.21 16.64
N GLU A 108 -21.12 14.11 17.31
CA GLU A 108 -21.29 14.02 18.76
C GLU A 108 -20.39 15.00 19.51
N ALA A 109 -19.14 15.14 19.06
CA ALA A 109 -18.21 16.07 19.65
C ALA A 109 -18.69 17.52 19.48
N GLU A 110 -19.17 17.87 18.31
CA GLU A 110 -19.70 19.20 18.04
C GLU A 110 -20.92 19.50 18.88
N LEU A 111 -21.81 18.53 19.00
CA LEU A 111 -23.01 18.67 19.81
C LEU A 111 -22.65 18.90 21.29
N LYS A 112 -21.67 18.16 21.77
CA LYS A 112 -21.22 18.31 23.17
C LYS A 112 -20.61 19.68 23.41
N VAL A 113 -19.80 20.16 22.48
CA VAL A 113 -19.22 21.51 22.59
C VAL A 113 -20.33 22.54 22.59
N GLY A 114 -21.34 22.39 21.73
CA GLY A 114 -22.47 23.30 21.71
C GLY A 114 -23.22 23.31 23.03
N GLN A 115 -23.41 22.17 23.65
CA GLN A 115 -24.09 22.07 24.94
C GLN A 115 -23.30 22.72 26.06
N ASP A 116 -21.97 22.61 25.99
CA ASP A 116 -21.10 23.21 27.00
C ASP A 116 -21.19 24.75 26.99
N PHE A 117 -21.55 25.33 25.85
CA PHE A 117 -21.71 26.77 25.72
C PHE A 117 -23.02 27.28 26.20
N LEU A 118 -23.99 26.41 26.37
CA LEU A 118 -25.32 26.80 26.86
C LEU A 118 -25.38 26.70 28.36
#